data_7499c0297487bd4a861b31e63c7f8f7b
#
_entry.id   7499c0297487bd4a861b31e63c7f8f7b
#
_cell.length_a   1.000
_cell.length_b   1.000
_cell.length_c   1.000
_cell.angle_alpha   90.00
_cell.angle_beta   90.00
_cell.angle_gamma   90.00
#
_symmetry.space_group_name_H-M   'P 1'
#
loop_
_entity.id
_entity.type
_entity.pdbx_description
1 polymer ?
#
loop_
_entity_poly.entity_id
_entity_poly.type
_entity_poly.pdbx_seq_one_letter_code
_entity_poly.pdbx_strand_id
1 'polypeptide(L)'
;MSLENTSHEKKTTDKLVYMANQIGQFFASQSAEQAVTGTAEHIKKFWDPRMRAAIFAHLDAGGAGLDPNVRQAIERLQGNT
;
A
#
# COMPACT_ATOMS: atom_id res chain seq x y z
N MET A 1 -26.51 8.78 4.32
CA MET A 1 -25.79 8.96 3.06
C MET A 1 -24.33 9.14 3.30
N SER A 2 -23.92 10.15 4.05
CA SER A 2 -22.48 10.32 4.31
C SER A 2 -21.86 9.13 5.03
N LEU A 3 -22.62 8.45 5.87
CA LEU A 3 -22.12 7.25 6.56
C LEU A 3 -21.81 6.14 5.57
N GLU A 4 -22.64 5.99 4.56
CA GLU A 4 -22.40 4.98 3.53
C GLU A 4 -21.14 5.29 2.75
N ASN A 5 -20.95 6.55 2.38
CA ASN A 5 -19.75 6.95 1.65
C ASN A 5 -18.49 6.72 2.48
N THR A 6 -18.54 7.04 3.76
CA THR A 6 -17.41 6.84 4.66
C THR A 6 -17.08 5.35 4.78
N SER A 7 -18.11 4.51 4.94
CA SER A 7 -17.91 3.06 5.02
C SER A 7 -17.31 2.51 3.74
N HIS A 8 -17.80 3.00 2.59
CA HIS A 8 -17.30 2.55 1.29
C HIS A 8 -15.83 2.91 1.12
N GLU A 9 -15.45 4.13 1.47
CA GLU A 9 -14.06 4.57 1.37
C GLU A 9 -13.15 3.77 2.28
N LYS A 10 -13.59 3.52 3.50
CA LYS A 10 -12.84 2.74 4.45
C LYS A 10 -12.63 1.31 3.96
N LYS A 11 -13.68 0.70 3.40
CA LYS A 11 -13.59 -0.64 2.83
C LYS A 11 -12.59 -0.69 1.69
N THR A 12 -12.60 0.33 0.84
CA THR A 12 -11.67 0.39 -0.29
C THR A 12 -10.23 0.48 0.23
N THR A 13 -9.99 1.33 1.23
CA THR A 13 -8.67 1.47 1.81
C THR A 13 -8.22 0.16 2.47
N ASP A 14 -9.10 -0.47 3.23
CA ASP A 14 -8.78 -1.75 3.87
C ASP A 14 -8.42 -2.81 2.85
N LYS A 15 -9.12 -2.83 1.72
CA LYS A 15 -8.84 -3.76 0.64
C LYS A 15 -7.47 -3.49 0.04
N LEU A 16 -7.12 -2.23 -0.16
CA LEU A 16 -5.80 -1.87 -0.70
C LEU A 16 -4.68 -2.24 0.25
N VAL A 17 -4.88 -2.06 1.56
CA VAL A 17 -3.92 -2.49 2.57
C VAL A 17 -3.71 -4.01 2.47
N TYR A 18 -4.81 -4.75 2.39
CA TYR A 18 -4.73 -6.20 2.26
C TYR A 18 -3.96 -6.59 1.00
N MET A 19 -4.29 -5.97 -0.13
CA MET A 19 -3.62 -6.25 -1.39
C MET A 19 -2.12 -5.92 -1.32
N ALA A 20 -1.78 -4.80 -0.73
CA ALA A 20 -0.38 -4.41 -0.58
C ALA A 20 0.39 -5.41 0.27
N ASN A 21 -0.21 -5.87 1.37
CA ASN A 21 0.41 -6.87 2.23
C ASN A 21 0.59 -8.20 1.50
N GLN A 22 -0.37 -8.59 0.65
CA GLN A 22 -0.25 -9.80 -0.15
C GLN A 22 0.95 -9.71 -1.09
N ILE A 23 1.15 -8.56 -1.71
CA ILE A 23 2.32 -8.34 -2.57
C ILE A 23 3.60 -8.50 -1.74
N GLY A 24 3.63 -7.89 -0.56
CA GLY A 24 4.78 -8.01 0.33
C GLY A 24 5.08 -9.45 0.71
N GLN A 25 4.04 -10.25 0.96
CA GLN A 25 4.22 -11.65 1.30
C GLN A 25 4.80 -12.44 0.14
N PHE A 26 4.42 -12.09 -1.09
CA PHE A 26 4.97 -12.75 -2.27
C PHE A 26 6.49 -12.59 -2.33
N PHE A 27 6.99 -11.42 -1.94
CA PHE A 27 8.43 -11.16 -1.97
C PHE A 27 9.13 -11.47 -0.65
N ALA A 28 8.40 -11.94 0.36
CA ALA A 28 8.95 -12.09 1.72
C ALA A 28 10.03 -13.15 1.82
N SER A 29 10.07 -14.11 0.88
CA SER A 29 11.10 -15.15 0.88
C SER A 29 12.45 -14.62 0.43
N GLN A 30 12.51 -13.40 -0.08
CA GLN A 30 13.75 -12.76 -0.53
C GLN A 30 14.32 -11.92 0.63
N SER A 31 15.44 -11.26 0.37
CA SER A 31 15.99 -10.37 1.40
C SER A 31 15.01 -9.23 1.68
N ALA A 32 15.13 -8.61 2.87
CA ALA A 32 14.27 -7.48 3.22
C ALA A 32 14.35 -6.37 2.18
N GLU A 33 15.55 -6.09 1.69
CA GLU A 33 15.73 -5.04 0.68
C GLU A 33 15.03 -5.42 -0.63
N GLN A 34 15.12 -6.67 -1.06
CA GLN A 34 14.46 -7.12 -2.28
C GLN A 34 12.95 -7.14 -2.10
N ALA A 35 12.47 -7.47 -0.91
CA ALA A 35 11.04 -7.44 -0.63
C ALA A 35 10.50 -6.02 -0.74
N VAL A 36 11.21 -5.04 -0.19
CA VAL A 36 10.81 -3.64 -0.28
C VAL A 36 10.82 -3.16 -1.74
N THR A 37 11.91 -3.43 -2.46
CA THR A 37 12.06 -3.01 -3.85
C THR A 37 11.00 -3.66 -4.73
N GLY A 38 10.81 -4.98 -4.58
CA GLY A 38 9.83 -5.71 -5.38
C GLY A 38 8.41 -5.22 -5.15
N THR A 39 8.05 -4.98 -3.89
CA THR A 39 6.72 -4.49 -3.56
C THR A 39 6.50 -3.10 -4.17
N ALA A 40 7.49 -2.22 -4.03
CA ALA A 40 7.39 -0.86 -4.57
C ALA A 40 7.23 -0.89 -6.09
N GLU A 41 8.04 -1.69 -6.78
CA GLU A 41 7.95 -1.79 -8.23
C GLU A 41 6.62 -2.36 -8.69
N HIS A 42 6.11 -3.36 -7.98
CA HIS A 42 4.82 -3.94 -8.33
C HIS A 42 3.70 -2.91 -8.24
N ILE A 43 3.67 -2.18 -7.14
CA ILE A 43 2.65 -1.15 -6.94
C ILE A 43 2.78 -0.07 -8.02
N LYS A 44 4.01 0.36 -8.29
CA LYS A 44 4.26 1.40 -9.28
C LYS A 44 3.78 0.98 -10.67
N LYS A 45 4.00 -0.29 -11.04
CA LYS A 45 3.67 -0.77 -12.38
C LYS A 45 2.20 -1.12 -12.56
N PHE A 46 1.58 -1.71 -11.53
CA PHE A 46 0.27 -2.34 -11.71
C PHE A 46 -0.89 -1.61 -11.04
N TRP A 47 -0.62 -0.76 -10.05
CA TRP A 47 -1.68 0.01 -9.42
C TRP A 47 -1.89 1.30 -10.21
N ASP A 48 -3.15 1.68 -10.40
CA ASP A 48 -3.45 2.93 -11.08
C ASP A 48 -3.20 4.11 -10.13
N PRO A 49 -3.17 5.35 -10.66
CA PRO A 49 -2.87 6.52 -9.84
C PRO A 49 -3.82 6.71 -8.66
N ARG A 50 -5.09 6.32 -8.84
CA ARG A 50 -6.09 6.48 -7.78
C ARG A 50 -5.80 5.54 -6.62
N MET A 51 -5.44 4.30 -6.93
CA MET A 51 -5.07 3.33 -5.92
C MET A 51 -3.83 3.78 -5.16
N ARG A 52 -2.83 4.27 -5.88
CA ARG A 52 -1.61 4.76 -5.25
C ARG A 52 -1.89 5.96 -4.34
N ALA A 53 -2.70 6.90 -4.80
CA ALA A 53 -3.05 8.05 -3.98
C ALA A 53 -3.76 7.64 -2.69
N ALA A 54 -4.64 6.65 -2.77
CA ALA A 54 -5.37 6.17 -1.60
C ALA A 54 -4.43 5.55 -0.57
N ILE A 55 -3.47 4.73 -1.03
CA ILE A 55 -2.54 4.10 -0.09
C ILE A 55 -1.55 5.12 0.49
N PHE A 56 -1.17 6.13 -0.27
CA PHE A 56 -0.33 7.22 0.23
C PHE A 56 -1.05 8.01 1.32
N ALA A 57 -2.33 8.31 1.10
CA ALA A 57 -3.14 9.00 2.11
C ALA A 57 -3.25 8.17 3.39
N HIS A 58 -3.41 6.86 3.22
CA HIS A 58 -3.47 5.94 4.36
C HIS A 58 -2.15 5.95 5.14
N LEU A 59 -1.03 5.93 4.42
CA LEU A 59 0.29 6.00 5.05
C LEU A 59 0.44 7.30 5.83
N ASP A 60 0.03 8.42 5.26
CA ASP A 60 0.11 9.73 5.92
C ASP A 60 -0.74 9.76 7.19
N ALA A 61 -1.82 9.00 7.21
CA ALA A 61 -2.70 8.91 8.38
C ALA A 61 -2.22 7.90 9.42
N GLY A 62 -1.03 7.33 9.24
CA GLY A 62 -0.43 6.39 10.17
C GLY A 62 -0.13 5.02 9.61
N GLY A 63 -0.70 4.66 8.46
CA GLY A 63 -0.40 3.40 7.79
C GLY A 63 -0.84 2.16 8.57
N ALA A 64 -1.93 2.26 9.31
CA ALA A 64 -2.38 1.13 10.14
C ALA A 64 -2.56 -0.13 9.30
N GLY A 65 -2.06 -1.25 9.82
CA GLY A 65 -2.22 -2.55 9.20
C GLY A 65 -1.19 -2.90 8.12
N LEU A 66 -0.36 -1.95 7.71
CA LEU A 66 0.68 -2.23 6.71
C LEU A 66 1.84 -2.99 7.36
N ASP A 67 2.27 -4.07 6.70
CA ASP A 67 3.45 -4.79 7.13
C ASP A 67 4.69 -3.90 7.01
N PRO A 68 5.72 -4.12 7.82
CA PRO A 68 6.91 -3.23 7.82
C PRO A 68 7.56 -3.05 6.45
N ASN A 69 7.76 -4.12 5.70
CA ASN A 69 8.38 -4.02 4.37
C ASN A 69 7.47 -3.28 3.39
N VAL A 70 6.17 -3.51 3.51
CA VAL A 70 5.18 -2.85 2.65
C VAL A 70 5.14 -1.36 2.96
N ARG A 71 5.16 -1.01 4.24
CA ARG A 71 5.21 0.40 4.65
C ARG A 71 6.43 1.09 4.05
N GLN A 72 7.59 0.45 4.14
CA GLN A 72 8.80 1.02 3.57
C GLN A 72 8.69 1.19 2.05
N ALA A 73 8.09 0.20 1.38
CA ALA A 73 7.91 0.26 -0.07
C ALA A 73 7.05 1.46 -0.46
N ILE A 74 5.95 1.66 0.26
CA ILE A 74 5.04 2.77 -0.03
C ILE A 74 5.70 4.11 0.29
N GLU A 75 6.45 4.19 1.39
CA GLU A 75 7.22 5.39 1.73
C GLU A 75 8.20 5.75 0.63
N ARG A 76 8.88 4.74 0.10
CA ARG A 76 9.84 4.94 -0.97
C ARG A 76 9.17 5.47 -2.24
N LEU A 77 8.02 4.90 -2.58
CA LEU A 77 7.26 5.37 -3.74
C LEU A 77 6.80 6.80 -3.57
N GLN A 78 6.30 7.14 -2.39
CA GLN A 78 5.82 8.48 -2.11
C GLN A 78 6.96 9.49 -2.20
N GLY A 79 8.12 9.13 -1.71
CA GLY A 79 9.29 9.99 -1.74
C GLY A 79 9.83 10.21 -3.14
N ASN A 80 9.52 9.33 -4.08
CA ASN A 80 9.99 9.40 -5.46
C ASN A 80 8.99 10.06 -6.42
N THR A 81 7.85 10.47 -5.91
CA THR A 81 6.87 11.20 -6.70
C THR A 81 6.95 12.70 -6.42
#